data_e873535e9db73a41d7cd1574ce0ceda8
#
_entry.id   e873535e9db73a41d7cd1574ce0ceda8
#
_cell.length_a   1.000
_cell.length_b   1.000
_cell.length_c   1.000
_cell.angle_alpha   90.00
_cell.angle_beta   90.00
_cell.angle_gamma   90.00
#
_symmetry.space_group_name_H-M   'P 1'
#
loop_
_entity.id
_entity.type
_entity.pdbx_description
1 polymer ?
#
loop_
_entity_poly.entity_id
_entity_poly.type
_entity_poly.pdbx_seq_one_letter_code
_entity_poly.pdbx_strand_id
1 'polypeptide(L)'
;SFDHKEYLGDTIKKIAIAKAGIIKQNIPTVISDQSAKVKKILEEKCKANRSDIIWSSDLFTVSGSKKSIIKKNGNKSIEFPFPALTGTHQISNAMTAISTLNHLKIPENYIRDGLESTYWPARLQKIKEGNLFDFITNYNINNQLWLDGGHNEAASIQLKKSLRFIDKKNLHIIYGSLKNKDHISFLKNLEPVASSLCLIEIENQPSSLLKEVAISDAKKVGWKKVYGANDIRDAIR
;
A
#
# COMPACT_ATOMS: atom_id res chain seq x y z
N SER A 1 -2.39 11.09 -0.16
CA SER A 1 -1.81 10.80 1.16
C SER A 1 -0.84 11.88 1.58
N PHE A 2 -0.72 12.11 2.86
CA PHE A 2 0.30 12.97 3.46
C PHE A 2 1.61 12.17 3.55
N ASP A 3 2.41 12.19 2.50
CA ASP A 3 3.73 11.59 2.46
C ASP A 3 4.71 12.58 1.85
N HIS A 4 5.99 12.50 2.23
CA HIS A 4 7.04 13.43 1.78
C HIS A 4 6.72 14.91 2.07
N LYS A 5 6.13 15.22 3.23
CA LYS A 5 5.73 16.58 3.63
C LYS A 5 6.89 17.57 3.56
N GLU A 6 8.09 17.12 3.91
CA GLU A 6 9.33 17.92 3.90
C GLU A 6 9.66 18.46 2.50
N TYR A 7 9.30 17.72 1.43
CA TYR A 7 9.62 18.09 0.04
C TYR A 7 8.40 18.57 -0.74
N LEU A 8 7.23 18.01 -0.51
CA LEU A 8 6.03 18.27 -1.31
C LEU A 8 5.06 19.27 -0.68
N GLY A 9 5.32 19.64 0.59
CA GLY A 9 4.51 20.58 1.35
C GLY A 9 3.54 19.91 2.32
N ASP A 10 2.98 20.73 3.19
CA ASP A 10 2.20 20.38 4.38
C ASP A 10 0.68 20.27 4.14
N THR A 11 0.23 20.48 2.91
CA THR A 11 -1.19 20.40 2.55
C THR A 11 -1.42 19.47 1.36
N ILE A 12 -2.60 18.81 1.33
CA ILE A 12 -3.02 18.00 0.19
C ILE A 12 -2.97 18.80 -1.12
N LYS A 13 -3.28 20.10 -1.08
CA LYS A 13 -3.23 20.98 -2.25
C LYS A 13 -1.79 21.11 -2.78
N LYS A 14 -0.81 21.41 -1.92
CA LYS A 14 0.60 21.54 -2.31
C LYS A 14 1.13 20.21 -2.87
N ILE A 15 0.85 19.10 -2.19
CA ILE A 15 1.24 17.75 -2.64
C ILE A 15 0.61 17.43 -4.01
N ALA A 16 -0.67 17.74 -4.22
CA ALA A 16 -1.34 17.49 -5.49
C ALA A 16 -0.74 18.33 -6.62
N ILE A 17 -0.44 19.61 -6.39
CA ILE A 17 0.20 20.50 -7.36
C ILE A 17 1.60 19.98 -7.73
N ALA A 18 2.40 19.60 -6.73
CA ALA A 18 3.74 19.06 -6.96
C ALA A 18 3.69 17.78 -7.81
N LYS A 19 2.79 16.85 -7.47
CA LYS A 19 2.60 15.61 -8.24
C LYS A 19 2.04 15.87 -9.64
N ALA A 20 1.20 16.88 -9.82
CA ALA A 20 0.69 17.28 -11.14
C ALA A 20 1.79 17.83 -12.07
N GLY A 21 2.98 18.11 -11.55
CA GLY A 21 4.15 18.53 -12.34
C GLY A 21 4.61 17.51 -13.38
N ILE A 22 4.26 16.21 -13.22
CA ILE A 22 4.56 15.18 -14.23
C ILE A 22 3.68 15.27 -15.47
N ILE A 23 2.55 15.98 -15.42
CA ILE A 23 1.60 16.10 -16.55
C ILE A 23 2.27 16.88 -17.67
N LYS A 24 2.43 16.24 -18.82
CA LYS A 24 3.11 16.82 -19.99
C LYS A 24 2.11 17.43 -20.98
N GLN A 25 2.59 18.40 -21.74
CA GLN A 25 1.80 19.05 -22.79
C GLN A 25 1.45 18.06 -23.91
N ASN A 26 0.17 18.03 -24.29
CA ASN A 26 -0.38 17.20 -25.36
C ASN A 26 -0.17 15.67 -25.15
N ILE A 27 0.14 15.22 -23.93
CA ILE A 27 0.27 13.80 -23.59
C ILE A 27 -0.89 13.41 -22.69
N PRO A 28 -1.67 12.38 -23.01
CA PRO A 28 -2.76 11.91 -22.14
C PRO A 28 -2.28 11.51 -20.76
N THR A 29 -3.09 11.78 -19.75
CA THR A 29 -2.78 11.48 -18.36
C THR A 29 -3.77 10.47 -17.80
N VAL A 30 -3.28 9.30 -17.39
CA VAL A 30 -4.10 8.29 -16.70
C VAL A 30 -4.05 8.57 -15.19
N ILE A 31 -5.20 8.65 -14.56
CA ILE A 31 -5.34 9.02 -13.16
C ILE A 31 -6.22 7.98 -12.45
N SER A 32 -5.74 7.47 -11.30
CA SER A 32 -6.53 6.67 -10.36
C SER A 32 -7.57 7.55 -9.66
N ASP A 33 -8.56 6.92 -9.02
CA ASP A 33 -9.57 7.67 -8.27
C ASP A 33 -8.95 8.55 -7.17
N GLN A 34 -9.46 9.76 -7.07
CA GLN A 34 -8.99 10.80 -6.17
C GLN A 34 -10.15 11.49 -5.47
N SER A 35 -9.87 12.16 -4.35
CA SER A 35 -10.86 13.04 -3.72
C SER A 35 -11.24 14.21 -4.65
N ALA A 36 -12.46 14.72 -4.55
CA ALA A 36 -12.96 15.82 -5.40
C ALA A 36 -12.00 17.03 -5.43
N LYS A 37 -11.39 17.36 -4.28
CA LYS A 37 -10.44 18.46 -4.17
C LYS A 37 -9.18 18.22 -5.00
N VAL A 38 -8.67 16.99 -5.03
CA VAL A 38 -7.48 16.61 -5.82
C VAL A 38 -7.85 16.49 -7.29
N LYS A 39 -9.02 15.92 -7.63
CA LYS A 39 -9.53 15.86 -9.01
C LYS A 39 -9.51 17.23 -9.67
N LYS A 40 -10.09 18.26 -9.01
CA LYS A 40 -10.11 19.62 -9.54
C LYS A 40 -8.73 20.17 -9.88
N ILE A 41 -7.74 19.96 -9.01
CA ILE A 41 -6.36 20.41 -9.23
C ILE A 41 -5.74 19.72 -10.46
N LEU A 42 -5.94 18.41 -10.58
CA LEU A 42 -5.41 17.63 -11.70
C LEU A 42 -6.09 18.01 -13.01
N GLU A 43 -7.40 18.22 -13.00
CA GLU A 43 -8.19 18.69 -14.17
C GLU A 43 -7.71 20.06 -14.66
N GLU A 44 -7.53 21.02 -13.75
CA GLU A 44 -7.00 22.35 -14.09
C GLU A 44 -5.61 22.25 -14.73
N LYS A 45 -4.74 21.38 -14.19
CA LYS A 45 -3.39 21.17 -14.74
C LYS A 45 -3.41 20.47 -16.10
N CYS A 46 -4.25 19.44 -16.28
CA CYS A 46 -4.42 18.77 -17.56
C CYS A 46 -4.94 19.74 -18.62
N LYS A 47 -5.95 20.54 -18.30
CA LYS A 47 -6.51 21.57 -19.19
C LYS A 47 -5.42 22.57 -19.62
N ALA A 48 -4.62 23.07 -18.69
CA ALA A 48 -3.52 24.01 -18.99
C ALA A 48 -2.46 23.39 -19.92
N ASN A 49 -2.24 22.08 -19.82
CA ASN A 49 -1.28 21.35 -20.64
C ASN A 49 -1.91 20.71 -21.90
N ARG A 50 -3.20 20.93 -22.18
CA ARG A 50 -3.93 20.26 -23.27
C ARG A 50 -3.75 18.74 -23.23
N SER A 51 -3.78 18.19 -22.03
CA SER A 51 -3.63 16.76 -21.76
C SER A 51 -5.00 16.14 -21.54
N ASP A 52 -5.36 15.15 -22.34
CA ASP A 52 -6.60 14.39 -22.15
C ASP A 52 -6.53 13.58 -20.87
N ILE A 53 -7.64 13.55 -20.11
CA ILE A 53 -7.71 12.81 -18.85
C ILE A 53 -8.38 11.47 -19.08
N ILE A 54 -7.76 10.41 -18.55
CA ILE A 54 -8.31 9.07 -18.48
C ILE A 54 -8.46 8.69 -17.01
N TRP A 55 -9.68 8.79 -16.48
CA TRP A 55 -9.99 8.32 -15.14
C TRP A 55 -10.12 6.80 -15.15
N SER A 56 -9.16 6.12 -14.51
CA SER A 56 -9.16 4.64 -14.52
C SER A 56 -10.39 4.05 -13.80
N SER A 57 -10.93 4.72 -12.77
CA SER A 57 -12.14 4.28 -12.07
C SER A 57 -13.38 4.21 -12.94
N ASP A 58 -13.48 5.06 -13.96
CA ASP A 58 -14.69 5.18 -14.78
C ASP A 58 -14.79 4.08 -15.84
N LEU A 59 -13.67 3.42 -16.13
CA LEU A 59 -13.55 2.41 -17.18
C LEU A 59 -13.81 0.99 -16.70
N PHE A 60 -13.83 0.75 -15.37
CA PHE A 60 -13.83 -0.59 -14.82
C PHE A 60 -14.92 -0.81 -13.78
N THR A 61 -15.33 -2.07 -13.67
CA THR A 61 -16.07 -2.61 -12.52
C THR A 61 -15.32 -3.78 -11.95
N VAL A 62 -15.58 -4.12 -10.69
CA VAL A 62 -14.90 -5.22 -9.98
C VAL A 62 -15.91 -6.31 -9.68
N SER A 63 -15.61 -7.55 -10.08
CA SER A 63 -16.37 -8.73 -9.68
C SER A 63 -15.65 -9.46 -8.54
N GLY A 64 -16.18 -9.35 -7.34
CA GLY A 64 -15.63 -10.03 -6.17
C GLY A 64 -15.79 -11.55 -6.23
N SER A 65 -16.91 -12.05 -6.77
CA SER A 65 -17.18 -13.47 -6.92
C SER A 65 -16.24 -14.16 -7.92
N LYS A 66 -15.91 -13.48 -9.01
CA LYS A 66 -14.99 -13.98 -10.04
C LYS A 66 -13.53 -13.59 -9.81
N LYS A 67 -13.25 -12.74 -8.81
CA LYS A 67 -11.92 -12.15 -8.59
C LYS A 67 -11.34 -11.53 -9.85
N SER A 68 -12.14 -10.71 -10.54
CA SER A 68 -11.77 -10.11 -11.81
C SER A 68 -12.09 -8.62 -11.89
N ILE A 69 -11.35 -7.94 -12.76
CA ILE A 69 -11.52 -6.54 -13.14
C ILE A 69 -12.15 -6.53 -14.52
N ILE A 70 -13.32 -5.93 -14.64
CA ILE A 70 -14.08 -5.91 -15.88
C ILE A 70 -14.00 -4.51 -16.50
N LYS A 71 -13.36 -4.39 -17.65
CA LYS A 71 -13.33 -3.18 -18.46
C LYS A 71 -14.56 -3.12 -19.36
N LYS A 72 -15.30 -2.02 -19.29
CA LYS A 72 -16.38 -1.72 -20.21
C LYS A 72 -15.81 -1.24 -21.55
N ASN A 73 -16.25 -1.82 -22.65
CA ASN A 73 -15.86 -1.44 -24.01
C ASN A 73 -17.09 -1.43 -24.92
N GLY A 74 -17.88 -0.34 -24.87
CA GLY A 74 -19.19 -0.25 -25.51
C GLY A 74 -20.13 -1.34 -25.00
N ASN A 75 -20.69 -2.14 -25.92
CA ASN A 75 -21.56 -3.28 -25.60
C ASN A 75 -20.79 -4.58 -25.22
N LYS A 76 -19.47 -4.54 -25.24
CA LYS A 76 -18.61 -5.67 -24.86
C LYS A 76 -17.90 -5.36 -23.54
N SER A 77 -17.50 -6.40 -22.85
CA SER A 77 -16.66 -6.30 -21.66
C SER A 77 -15.42 -7.17 -21.83
N ILE A 78 -14.30 -6.67 -21.33
CA ILE A 78 -13.04 -7.38 -21.29
C ILE A 78 -12.75 -7.67 -19.82
N GLU A 79 -12.53 -8.91 -19.48
CA GLU A 79 -12.28 -9.36 -18.12
C GLU A 79 -10.78 -9.58 -17.91
N PHE A 80 -10.20 -8.99 -16.87
CA PHE A 80 -8.81 -9.16 -16.45
C PHE A 80 -8.76 -9.85 -15.09
N PRO A 81 -7.76 -10.70 -14.81
CA PRO A 81 -7.57 -11.29 -13.49
C PRO A 81 -7.23 -10.22 -12.45
N PHE A 82 -7.45 -10.53 -11.17
CA PHE A 82 -6.88 -9.73 -10.10
C PHE A 82 -5.36 -9.79 -10.14
N PRO A 83 -4.68 -8.70 -9.74
CA PRO A 83 -3.23 -8.73 -9.65
C PRO A 83 -2.78 -9.75 -8.59
N ALA A 84 -1.62 -10.36 -8.79
CA ALA A 84 -0.99 -11.26 -7.82
C ALA A 84 -0.66 -10.55 -6.49
N LEU A 85 -0.53 -9.22 -6.51
CA LEU A 85 -0.29 -8.42 -5.31
C LEU A 85 -1.54 -8.36 -4.41
N THR A 86 -1.35 -8.63 -3.13
CA THR A 86 -2.42 -8.66 -2.14
C THR A 86 -2.85 -7.26 -1.71
N GLY A 87 -4.16 -7.05 -1.55
CA GLY A 87 -4.74 -5.81 -1.02
C GLY A 87 -5.71 -5.12 -1.99
N THR A 88 -6.79 -4.54 -1.44
CA THR A 88 -7.83 -3.90 -2.26
C THR A 88 -7.32 -2.70 -3.07
N HIS A 89 -6.31 -1.99 -2.56
CA HIS A 89 -5.66 -0.89 -3.27
C HIS A 89 -4.88 -1.36 -4.51
N GLN A 90 -4.44 -2.62 -4.56
CA GLN A 90 -3.76 -3.19 -5.71
C GLN A 90 -4.71 -3.37 -6.90
N ILE A 91 -6.01 -3.56 -6.65
CA ILE A 91 -7.03 -3.57 -7.71
C ILE A 91 -7.11 -2.19 -8.39
N SER A 92 -7.12 -1.12 -7.61
CA SER A 92 -7.10 0.25 -8.15
C SER A 92 -5.80 0.56 -8.92
N ASN A 93 -4.65 0.09 -8.41
CA ASN A 93 -3.38 0.19 -9.11
C ASN A 93 -3.40 -0.58 -10.44
N ALA A 94 -3.96 -1.80 -10.44
CA ALA A 94 -4.12 -2.61 -11.64
C ALA A 94 -5.01 -1.93 -12.68
N MET A 95 -6.14 -1.34 -12.29
CA MET A 95 -7.00 -0.56 -13.20
C MET A 95 -6.23 0.57 -13.89
N THR A 96 -5.41 1.29 -13.12
CA THR A 96 -4.58 2.38 -13.65
C THR A 96 -3.51 1.84 -14.61
N ALA A 97 -2.87 0.73 -14.28
CA ALA A 97 -1.90 0.07 -15.14
C ALA A 97 -2.56 -0.43 -16.44
N ILE A 98 -3.70 -1.13 -16.35
CA ILE A 98 -4.46 -1.60 -17.52
C ILE A 98 -4.85 -0.43 -18.42
N SER A 99 -5.34 0.68 -17.85
CA SER A 99 -5.69 1.88 -18.62
C SER A 99 -4.51 2.44 -19.39
N THR A 100 -3.35 2.52 -18.73
CA THR A 100 -2.11 3.01 -19.34
C THR A 100 -1.63 2.08 -20.45
N LEU A 101 -1.57 0.78 -20.19
CA LEU A 101 -1.09 -0.23 -21.15
C LEU A 101 -2.02 -0.34 -22.36
N ASN A 102 -3.34 -0.24 -22.17
CA ASN A 102 -4.30 -0.18 -23.27
C ASN A 102 -4.12 1.08 -24.12
N HIS A 103 -3.85 2.24 -23.50
CA HIS A 103 -3.55 3.46 -24.25
C HIS A 103 -2.28 3.31 -25.09
N LEU A 104 -1.29 2.60 -24.58
CA LEU A 104 -0.06 2.24 -25.27
C LEU A 104 -0.23 1.09 -26.28
N LYS A 105 -1.46 0.58 -26.46
CA LYS A 105 -1.81 -0.52 -27.38
C LYS A 105 -1.07 -1.82 -27.08
N ILE A 106 -0.73 -2.08 -25.83
CA ILE A 106 -0.16 -3.35 -25.42
C ILE A 106 -1.24 -4.44 -25.52
N PRO A 107 -0.96 -5.59 -26.17
CA PRO A 107 -1.92 -6.69 -26.30
C PRO A 107 -2.41 -7.23 -24.94
N GLU A 108 -3.70 -7.59 -24.89
CA GLU A 108 -4.37 -7.98 -23.64
C GLU A 108 -3.76 -9.21 -22.95
N ASN A 109 -3.24 -10.16 -23.71
CA ASN A 109 -2.56 -11.33 -23.14
C ASN A 109 -1.36 -10.94 -22.29
N TYR A 110 -0.51 -10.02 -22.75
CA TYR A 110 0.63 -9.53 -21.94
C TYR A 110 0.19 -8.77 -20.70
N ILE A 111 -0.93 -8.05 -20.78
CA ILE A 111 -1.49 -7.37 -19.60
C ILE A 111 -1.96 -8.40 -18.57
N ARG A 112 -2.64 -9.47 -18.99
CA ARG A 112 -3.10 -10.56 -18.12
C ARG A 112 -1.92 -11.26 -17.46
N ASP A 113 -0.94 -11.68 -18.26
CA ASP A 113 0.26 -12.35 -17.78
C ASP A 113 1.02 -11.47 -16.75
N GLY A 114 1.14 -10.16 -17.04
CA GLY A 114 1.75 -9.20 -16.13
C GLY A 114 1.00 -9.06 -14.80
N LEU A 115 -0.33 -9.05 -14.82
CA LEU A 115 -1.13 -8.98 -13.58
C LEU A 115 -0.94 -10.22 -12.72
N GLU A 116 -0.95 -11.41 -13.32
CA GLU A 116 -0.82 -12.70 -12.61
C GLU A 116 0.59 -12.98 -12.13
N SER A 117 1.61 -12.49 -12.84
CA SER A 117 3.02 -12.70 -12.49
C SER A 117 3.66 -11.56 -11.71
N THR A 118 2.95 -10.45 -11.48
CA THR A 118 3.52 -9.30 -10.77
C THR A 118 3.98 -9.68 -9.37
N TYR A 119 5.26 -9.49 -9.11
CA TYR A 119 5.89 -9.65 -7.82
C TYR A 119 6.54 -8.33 -7.39
N TRP A 120 6.28 -7.92 -6.15
CA TRP A 120 6.92 -6.75 -5.56
C TRP A 120 7.20 -7.02 -4.08
N PRO A 121 8.45 -6.99 -3.65
CA PRO A 121 8.82 -7.23 -2.25
C PRO A 121 8.13 -6.25 -1.31
N ALA A 122 7.82 -6.71 -0.11
CA ALA A 122 7.22 -5.89 0.96
C ALA A 122 5.93 -5.16 0.55
N ARG A 123 5.04 -5.83 -0.19
CA ARG A 123 3.67 -5.40 -0.45
C ARG A 123 2.69 -6.45 0.04
N LEU A 124 2.51 -6.53 1.35
CA LEU A 124 1.76 -7.59 2.05
C LEU A 124 2.21 -8.96 1.53
N GLN A 125 3.53 -9.12 1.47
CA GLN A 125 4.19 -10.30 0.93
C GLN A 125 4.18 -11.42 1.95
N LYS A 126 3.62 -12.59 1.59
CA LYS A 126 3.78 -13.80 2.39
C LYS A 126 5.20 -14.35 2.20
N ILE A 127 5.94 -14.47 3.30
CA ILE A 127 7.28 -15.06 3.29
C ILE A 127 7.15 -16.59 3.23
N LYS A 128 7.77 -17.21 2.23
CA LYS A 128 7.69 -18.66 1.94
C LYS A 128 9.05 -19.34 1.84
N GLU A 129 10.13 -18.57 1.86
CA GLU A 129 11.50 -19.04 1.71
C GLU A 129 12.51 -18.07 2.32
N GLY A 130 13.76 -18.46 2.44
CA GLY A 130 14.88 -17.68 2.95
C GLY A 130 15.04 -17.77 4.47
N ASN A 131 16.13 -17.17 4.96
CA ASN A 131 16.61 -17.33 6.35
C ASN A 131 15.55 -17.09 7.43
N LEU A 132 14.62 -16.17 7.19
CA LEU A 132 13.57 -15.87 8.17
C LEU A 132 12.46 -16.93 8.15
N PHE A 133 12.14 -17.46 6.98
CA PHE A 133 11.22 -18.58 6.83
C PHE A 133 11.79 -19.85 7.48
N ASP A 134 13.06 -20.15 7.22
CA ASP A 134 13.74 -21.30 7.82
C ASP A 134 13.81 -21.17 9.35
N PHE A 135 14.01 -19.94 9.87
CA PHE A 135 13.99 -19.66 11.29
C PHE A 135 12.64 -20.03 11.93
N ILE A 136 11.52 -19.54 11.40
CA ILE A 136 10.19 -19.85 11.97
C ILE A 136 9.84 -21.33 11.85
N THR A 137 10.27 -21.99 10.78
CA THR A 137 10.04 -23.42 10.56
C THR A 137 10.84 -24.26 11.55
N ASN A 138 12.09 -23.94 11.78
CA ASN A 138 12.96 -24.67 12.72
C ASN A 138 12.51 -24.55 14.19
N TYR A 139 11.81 -23.45 14.53
CA TYR A 139 11.22 -23.29 15.86
C TYR A 139 9.81 -23.87 15.98
N ASN A 140 9.33 -24.65 14.98
CA ASN A 140 7.97 -25.20 14.92
C ASN A 140 6.87 -24.13 15.11
N ILE A 141 7.14 -22.89 14.71
CA ILE A 141 6.18 -21.80 14.77
C ILE A 141 5.21 -21.99 13.59
N ASN A 142 4.05 -22.54 13.85
CA ASN A 142 3.01 -22.77 12.83
C ASN A 142 2.27 -21.47 12.47
N ASN A 143 3.00 -20.38 12.31
CA ASN A 143 2.47 -19.08 11.98
C ASN A 143 2.89 -18.66 10.57
N GLN A 144 2.04 -17.86 9.94
CA GLN A 144 2.38 -17.22 8.67
C GLN A 144 3.09 -15.91 8.94
N LEU A 145 4.18 -15.65 8.24
CA LEU A 145 4.88 -14.39 8.26
C LEU A 145 4.58 -13.58 7.01
N TRP A 146 4.23 -12.32 7.23
CA TRP A 146 3.93 -11.36 6.17
C TRP A 146 4.80 -10.13 6.32
N LEU A 147 5.28 -9.59 5.20
CA LEU A 147 6.11 -8.40 5.15
C LEU A 147 5.40 -7.28 4.39
N ASP A 148 5.37 -6.09 4.98
CA ASP A 148 4.85 -4.88 4.32
C ASP A 148 5.75 -3.67 4.62
N GLY A 149 6.03 -2.87 3.59
CA GLY A 149 6.83 -1.65 3.67
C GLY A 149 6.02 -0.38 3.95
N GLY A 150 4.76 -0.52 4.37
CA GLY A 150 3.91 0.61 4.72
C GLY A 150 4.48 1.40 5.90
N HIS A 151 4.54 2.71 5.76
CA HIS A 151 5.15 3.60 6.76
C HIS A 151 4.45 4.96 6.90
N ASN A 152 3.28 5.12 6.32
CA ASN A 152 2.46 6.33 6.41
C ASN A 152 1.01 6.00 6.75
N GLU A 153 0.24 7.00 7.14
CA GLU A 153 -1.16 6.85 7.53
C GLU A 153 -2.01 6.15 6.46
N ALA A 154 -1.84 6.53 5.19
CA ALA A 154 -2.62 5.92 4.09
C ALA A 154 -2.32 4.43 3.93
N ALA A 155 -1.05 4.03 4.07
CA ALA A 155 -0.64 2.63 4.04
C ALA A 155 -1.26 1.85 5.22
N SER A 156 -1.24 2.40 6.44
CA SER A 156 -1.84 1.74 7.60
C SER A 156 -3.36 1.53 7.45
N ILE A 157 -4.07 2.49 6.85
CA ILE A 157 -5.50 2.34 6.55
C ILE A 157 -5.74 1.19 5.55
N GLN A 158 -4.92 1.07 4.52
CA GLN A 158 -5.04 -0.02 3.55
C GLN A 158 -4.65 -1.37 4.16
N LEU A 159 -3.60 -1.38 4.96
CA LEU A 159 -3.16 -2.58 5.68
C LEU A 159 -4.26 -3.07 6.64
N LYS A 160 -4.86 -2.18 7.43
CA LYS A 160 -6.01 -2.48 8.28
C LYS A 160 -7.16 -3.13 7.50
N LYS A 161 -7.49 -2.59 6.32
CA LYS A 161 -8.55 -3.18 5.46
C LYS A 161 -8.17 -4.58 4.97
N SER A 162 -6.90 -4.80 4.63
CA SER A 162 -6.41 -6.08 4.14
C SER A 162 -6.29 -7.14 5.24
N LEU A 163 -6.07 -6.73 6.48
CA LEU A 163 -5.88 -7.62 7.62
C LEU A 163 -7.18 -7.95 8.38
N ARG A 164 -8.29 -7.24 8.11
CA ARG A 164 -9.56 -7.39 8.84
C ARG A 164 -10.18 -8.80 8.80
N PHE A 165 -9.73 -9.67 7.90
CA PHE A 165 -10.19 -11.05 7.79
C PHE A 165 -9.45 -12.01 8.73
N ILE A 166 -8.34 -11.55 9.33
CA ILE A 166 -7.59 -12.29 10.34
C ILE A 166 -8.22 -11.96 11.70
N ASP A 167 -8.51 -12.99 12.48
CA ASP A 167 -8.98 -12.77 13.86
C ASP A 167 -7.92 -12.01 14.64
N LYS A 168 -8.34 -10.91 15.29
CA LYS A 168 -7.44 -10.03 16.06
C LYS A 168 -6.52 -10.80 17.00
N LYS A 169 -6.99 -11.85 17.64
CA LYS A 169 -6.20 -12.67 18.59
C LYS A 169 -5.01 -13.39 17.93
N ASN A 170 -5.10 -13.61 16.62
CA ASN A 170 -4.10 -14.36 15.83
C ASN A 170 -3.19 -13.43 15.02
N LEU A 171 -3.38 -12.09 15.13
CA LEU A 171 -2.55 -11.12 14.42
C LEU A 171 -1.61 -10.41 15.39
N HIS A 172 -0.33 -10.57 15.17
CA HIS A 172 0.76 -9.92 15.90
C HIS A 172 1.56 -9.06 14.92
N ILE A 173 1.96 -7.88 15.34
CA ILE A 173 2.70 -6.94 14.47
C ILE A 173 4.10 -6.75 15.05
N ILE A 174 5.11 -6.88 14.20
CA ILE A 174 6.47 -6.44 14.47
C ILE A 174 6.67 -5.17 13.66
N TYR A 175 7.13 -4.10 14.30
CA TYR A 175 7.22 -2.79 13.64
C TYR A 175 8.53 -2.09 13.96
N GLY A 176 9.19 -1.62 12.90
CA GLY A 176 10.31 -0.69 12.94
C GLY A 176 10.06 0.48 12.01
N SER A 177 10.49 1.68 12.37
CA SER A 177 10.25 2.90 11.58
C SER A 177 11.42 3.87 11.67
N LEU A 178 11.43 4.84 10.74
CA LEU A 178 12.32 5.99 10.81
C LEU A 178 11.69 7.12 11.63
N LYS A 179 12.52 7.96 12.25
CA LYS A 179 12.12 9.11 13.09
C LYS A 179 11.24 10.13 12.35
N ASN A 180 11.44 10.29 11.05
CA ASN A 180 10.71 11.27 10.23
C ASN A 180 9.37 10.74 9.68
N LYS A 181 8.93 9.53 10.08
CA LYS A 181 7.63 8.96 9.66
C LYS A 181 6.58 9.18 10.74
N ASP A 182 5.32 9.28 10.30
CA ASP A 182 4.16 9.39 11.21
C ASP A 182 3.77 8.02 11.76
N HIS A 183 4.63 7.51 12.66
CA HIS A 183 4.43 6.21 13.32
C HIS A 183 3.20 6.22 14.25
N ILE A 184 2.85 7.37 14.82
CA ILE A 184 1.71 7.49 15.74
C ILE A 184 0.41 7.19 15.02
N SER A 185 0.14 7.87 13.89
CA SER A 185 -1.06 7.61 13.08
C SER A 185 -1.06 6.19 12.52
N PHE A 186 0.13 5.68 12.12
CA PHE A 186 0.29 4.31 11.64
C PHE A 186 -0.14 3.28 12.70
N LEU A 187 0.41 3.37 13.89
CA LEU A 187 0.14 2.44 15.00
C LEU A 187 -1.30 2.54 15.50
N LYS A 188 -1.85 3.77 15.59
CA LYS A 188 -3.26 4.00 15.95
C LYS A 188 -4.24 3.29 15.02
N ASN A 189 -3.97 3.30 13.72
CA ASN A 189 -4.83 2.65 12.74
C ASN A 189 -4.80 1.12 12.83
N LEU A 190 -3.69 0.52 13.27
CA LEU A 190 -3.52 -0.94 13.35
C LEU A 190 -3.93 -1.55 14.69
N GLU A 191 -3.99 -0.75 15.76
CA GLU A 191 -4.42 -1.22 17.09
C GLU A 191 -5.74 -2.03 17.06
N PRO A 192 -6.80 -1.59 16.35
CA PRO A 192 -8.06 -2.32 16.37
C PRO A 192 -8.01 -3.72 15.75
N VAL A 193 -7.02 -4.05 14.93
CA VAL A 193 -6.97 -5.30 14.17
C VAL A 193 -5.91 -6.30 14.66
N ALA A 194 -4.99 -5.89 15.54
CA ALA A 194 -3.93 -6.77 16.02
C ALA A 194 -3.97 -6.97 17.54
N SER A 195 -3.52 -8.13 18.00
CA SER A 195 -3.52 -8.57 19.39
C SER A 195 -2.35 -7.99 20.18
N SER A 196 -1.19 -7.88 19.55
CA SER A 196 0.04 -7.37 20.17
C SER A 196 0.92 -6.66 19.15
N LEU A 197 1.82 -5.85 19.68
CA LEU A 197 2.80 -5.07 18.93
C LEU A 197 4.19 -5.30 19.54
N CYS A 198 5.13 -5.75 18.72
CA CYS A 198 6.54 -5.81 19.06
C CYS A 198 7.31 -4.73 18.29
N LEU A 199 8.10 -3.95 18.98
CA LEU A 199 8.83 -2.81 18.43
C LEU A 199 10.33 -3.13 18.37
N ILE A 200 10.91 -2.87 17.20
CA ILE A 200 12.35 -3.06 16.95
C ILE A 200 12.95 -1.79 16.38
N GLU A 201 14.23 -1.62 16.57
CA GLU A 201 15.00 -0.64 15.81
C GLU A 201 15.45 -1.22 14.47
N ILE A 202 15.56 -0.39 13.45
CA ILE A 202 16.04 -0.81 12.13
C ILE A 202 17.58 -0.85 12.22
N GLU A 203 18.12 -2.05 12.08
CA GLU A 203 19.56 -2.30 12.17
C GLU A 203 20.33 -1.49 11.13
N ASN A 204 21.50 -0.98 11.53
CA ASN A 204 22.39 -0.16 10.70
C ASN A 204 21.74 1.10 10.09
N GLN A 205 20.66 1.62 10.73
CA GLN A 205 19.95 2.81 10.28
C GLN A 205 19.97 3.91 11.35
N PRO A 206 20.85 4.91 11.25
CA PRO A 206 20.98 5.99 12.26
C PRO A 206 19.70 6.80 12.49
N SER A 207 18.83 6.84 11.47
CA SER A 207 17.53 7.51 11.54
C SER A 207 16.42 6.61 12.08
N SER A 208 16.74 5.40 12.59
CA SER A 208 15.74 4.53 13.20
C SER A 208 15.09 5.20 14.40
N LEU A 209 13.78 5.04 14.52
CA LEU A 209 13.04 5.44 15.71
C LEU A 209 13.46 4.52 16.87
N LEU A 210 13.80 5.11 18.02
CA LEU A 210 14.15 4.36 19.22
C LEU A 210 12.93 3.55 19.69
N LYS A 211 13.15 2.28 20.03
CA LYS A 211 12.04 1.38 20.42
C LYS A 211 11.33 1.85 21.69
N GLU A 212 12.05 2.46 22.65
CA GLU A 212 11.48 2.99 23.88
C GLU A 212 10.48 4.13 23.60
N VAL A 213 10.82 5.01 22.67
CA VAL A 213 9.93 6.09 22.21
C VAL A 213 8.70 5.51 21.55
N ALA A 214 8.89 4.55 20.63
CA ALA A 214 7.80 3.90 19.93
C ALA A 214 6.88 3.10 20.86
N ILE A 215 7.41 2.44 21.90
CA ILE A 215 6.64 1.77 22.96
C ILE A 215 5.77 2.76 23.73
N SER A 216 6.36 3.90 24.14
CA SER A 216 5.64 4.94 24.86
C SER A 216 4.47 5.47 24.01
N ASP A 217 4.73 5.78 22.75
CA ASP A 217 3.72 6.33 21.84
C ASP A 217 2.64 5.31 21.48
N ALA A 218 3.00 4.04 21.29
CA ALA A 218 2.04 2.96 21.08
C ALA A 218 1.04 2.84 22.24
N LYS A 219 1.54 2.88 23.49
CA LYS A 219 0.68 2.86 24.68
C LYS A 219 -0.28 4.05 24.73
N LYS A 220 0.18 5.25 24.37
CA LYS A 220 -0.66 6.46 24.30
C LYS A 220 -1.81 6.34 23.29
N VAL A 221 -1.61 5.60 22.20
CA VAL A 221 -2.64 5.40 21.17
C VAL A 221 -3.48 4.13 21.36
N GLY A 222 -3.39 3.49 22.53
CA GLY A 222 -4.33 2.44 22.95
C GLY A 222 -3.82 1.02 22.94
N TRP A 223 -2.59 0.76 22.49
CA TRP A 223 -2.02 -0.59 22.52
C TRP A 223 -1.80 -1.08 23.96
N LYS A 224 -2.40 -2.24 24.28
CA LYS A 224 -2.32 -2.84 25.63
C LYS A 224 -1.16 -3.81 25.77
N LYS A 225 -0.87 -4.60 24.70
CA LYS A 225 0.21 -5.59 24.66
C LYS A 225 1.31 -5.06 23.74
N VAL A 226 2.32 -4.41 24.34
CA VAL A 226 3.44 -3.80 23.63
C VAL A 226 4.74 -4.31 24.23
N TYR A 227 5.61 -4.79 23.38
CA TYR A 227 6.91 -5.36 23.71
C TYR A 227 8.00 -4.65 22.92
N GLY A 228 9.23 -4.72 23.39
CA GLY A 228 10.41 -4.35 22.62
C GLY A 228 11.30 -5.57 22.41
N ALA A 229 11.89 -5.70 21.24
CA ALA A 229 12.87 -6.73 20.94
C ALA A 229 14.16 -6.12 20.38
N ASN A 230 15.25 -6.88 20.40
CA ASN A 230 16.54 -6.40 19.94
C ASN A 230 16.68 -6.50 18.43
N ASP A 231 16.06 -7.51 17.83
CA ASP A 231 16.05 -7.76 16.40
C ASP A 231 14.77 -8.50 15.98
N ILE A 232 14.63 -8.79 14.69
CA ILE A 232 13.48 -9.49 14.14
C ILE A 232 13.36 -10.93 14.65
N ARG A 233 14.45 -11.62 14.93
CA ARG A 233 14.44 -13.00 15.45
C ARG A 233 13.98 -13.04 16.90
N ASP A 234 14.45 -12.08 17.70
CA ASP A 234 14.00 -11.88 19.08
C ASP A 234 12.50 -11.53 19.13
N ALA A 235 12.02 -10.71 18.21
CA ALA A 235 10.61 -10.33 18.10
C ALA A 235 9.68 -11.49 17.68
N ILE A 236 10.18 -12.51 17.01
CA ILE A 236 9.40 -13.69 16.55
C ILE A 236 9.31 -14.76 17.66
N ARG A 237 10.26 -14.82 18.57
CA ARG A 237 10.24 -15.75 19.73
C ARG A 237 9.20 -15.34 20.77
#